data_54d5309d75b74d2f29637846a07233fd
#
_entry.id   54d5309d75b74d2f29637846a07233fd
#
_cell.length_a   1.000
_cell.length_b   1.000
_cell.length_c   1.000
_cell.angle_alpha   90.00
_cell.angle_beta   90.00
_cell.angle_gamma   90.00
#
_symmetry.space_group_name_H-M   'P 1'
#
loop_
_entity.id
_entity.type
_entity.pdbx_description
1 polymer ?
#
loop_
_entity_poly.entity_id
_entity_poly.type
_entity_poly.pdbx_seq_one_letter_code
_entity_poly.pdbx_strand_id
1 'polypeptide(L)'
;MDSLTGSQIIGQQLSDHGDEKYRATSAFSGEPMAPFFRNASEGEVDRAVCLARDASDFWATASPDVKSKFLRELAQRVNASREKLLNRASLETGYPEPRLTMELDRSLFQLGVFANLVEEGSWVDAIIDQRKANQAGPPQPDLRRMLRPVGPVGVFGASNFPFAISVIGNDVVSAWAAGCPVVVKGHPGHPGTCELLGRCVQDVIRSKNLPEGIFSLVQGTQNRVGEALVQHPSIRAIGFTGSLRGGKSLWALTQKRPEPIPFFAELGSLNPTLAFPAIFRRNTSDFTKNLLASLTIGNGQMCTRPGFVFYVKCRETEQWTQELLTAASLAPQQPLLNTSVASQFAEATEQYRVQLDARQIFPLQTKDEPKSEFDASPPSLHLYQVTAAEVLRCGAKWTEAFGPVCILVGCKDLEEMKAITNTLPGGLTLSLHADPAEQTLAAQWLSDWTAKFGRIVWNDFPTGVPIGNATQHGGPYPASFDGQGTSIGTRAIERFARPTCYQNFPETLLPPELQSDNPRHIWRQVDGRLTQDKLPH
;
A
#
# COMPACT_ATOMS: atom_id res chain seq x y z
N MET A 1 -8.22 -24.45 -16.09
CA MET A 1 -8.94 -23.44 -15.28
C MET A 1 -10.19 -23.05 -16.05
N ASP A 2 -11.32 -23.22 -15.39
CA ASP A 2 -12.63 -22.89 -15.94
C ASP A 2 -12.77 -21.38 -16.21
N SER A 3 -13.79 -21.03 -17.00
CA SER A 3 -14.15 -19.63 -17.26
C SER A 3 -14.49 -18.90 -15.96
N LEU A 4 -14.30 -17.58 -15.92
CA LEU A 4 -14.77 -16.74 -14.81
C LEU A 4 -16.27 -16.95 -14.57
N THR A 5 -16.67 -17.02 -13.31
CA THR A 5 -18.09 -17.22 -12.92
C THR A 5 -18.75 -15.96 -12.37
N GLY A 6 -17.96 -15.04 -11.83
CA GLY A 6 -18.45 -13.85 -11.13
C GLY A 6 -18.97 -14.12 -9.72
N SER A 7 -18.73 -15.32 -9.19
CA SER A 7 -19.15 -15.75 -7.86
C SER A 7 -18.18 -15.27 -6.77
N GLN A 8 -18.65 -15.21 -5.53
CA GLN A 8 -17.80 -15.10 -4.34
C GLN A 8 -16.99 -16.38 -4.17
N ILE A 9 -15.82 -16.28 -3.56
CA ILE A 9 -15.02 -17.43 -3.13
C ILE A 9 -15.09 -17.50 -1.61
N ILE A 10 -15.82 -18.47 -1.07
CA ILE A 10 -16.00 -18.65 0.37
C ILE A 10 -15.39 -20.00 0.76
N GLY A 11 -14.17 -19.98 1.30
CA GLY A 11 -13.37 -21.18 1.47
C GLY A 11 -13.18 -21.92 0.13
N GLN A 12 -13.61 -23.18 0.07
CA GLN A 12 -13.52 -24.01 -1.15
C GLN A 12 -14.77 -23.91 -2.06
N GLN A 13 -15.77 -23.12 -1.67
CA GLN A 13 -17.03 -23.03 -2.40
C GLN A 13 -17.14 -21.73 -3.20
N LEU A 14 -17.79 -21.80 -4.37
CA LEU A 14 -18.27 -20.64 -5.10
C LEU A 14 -19.69 -20.33 -4.62
N SER A 15 -19.99 -19.04 -4.41
CA SER A 15 -21.27 -18.57 -3.91
C SER A 15 -21.79 -17.40 -4.75
N ASP A 16 -23.10 -17.38 -5.02
CA ASP A 16 -23.76 -16.39 -5.88
C ASP A 16 -25.11 -15.91 -5.32
N HIS A 17 -25.24 -15.87 -3.99
CA HIS A 17 -26.46 -15.50 -3.29
C HIS A 17 -26.75 -13.99 -3.27
N GLY A 18 -25.81 -13.15 -3.69
CA GLY A 18 -26.03 -11.72 -3.76
C GLY A 18 -27.03 -11.32 -4.85
N ASP A 19 -27.89 -10.34 -4.56
CA ASP A 19 -29.02 -9.97 -5.43
C ASP A 19 -28.62 -9.11 -6.62
N GLU A 20 -27.70 -8.16 -6.41
CA GLU A 20 -27.33 -7.19 -7.42
C GLU A 20 -26.11 -7.63 -8.23
N LYS A 21 -26.25 -7.49 -9.55
CA LYS A 21 -25.20 -7.84 -10.51
C LYS A 21 -24.52 -6.60 -11.06
N TYR A 22 -23.23 -6.72 -11.32
CA TYR A 22 -22.45 -5.73 -12.04
C TYR A 22 -21.49 -6.41 -13.03
N ARG A 23 -20.90 -5.64 -13.92
CA ARG A 23 -19.85 -6.12 -14.83
C ARG A 23 -18.58 -5.31 -14.65
N ALA A 24 -17.45 -5.94 -14.88
CA ALA A 24 -16.24 -5.20 -15.15
C ALA A 24 -16.40 -4.41 -16.45
N THR A 25 -15.74 -3.27 -16.53
CA THR A 25 -15.72 -2.43 -17.74
C THR A 25 -14.35 -2.53 -18.38
N SER A 26 -14.30 -2.69 -19.70
CA SER A 26 -13.04 -2.61 -20.43
C SER A 26 -12.49 -1.19 -20.35
N ALA A 27 -11.26 -1.04 -19.87
CA ALA A 27 -10.60 0.24 -19.82
C ALA A 27 -10.27 0.84 -21.20
N PHE A 28 -10.29 0.00 -22.26
CA PHE A 28 -10.00 0.44 -23.62
C PHE A 28 -11.24 0.90 -24.38
N SER A 29 -12.37 0.22 -24.18
CA SER A 29 -13.60 0.51 -24.95
C SER A 29 -14.72 1.13 -24.13
N GLY A 30 -14.62 1.11 -22.78
CA GLY A 30 -15.71 1.51 -21.91
C GLY A 30 -16.85 0.48 -21.81
N GLU A 31 -16.78 -0.62 -22.58
CA GLU A 31 -17.85 -1.60 -22.68
C GLU A 31 -17.86 -2.60 -21.52
N PRO A 32 -19.06 -3.02 -21.07
CA PRO A 32 -19.18 -4.04 -20.03
C PRO A 32 -18.66 -5.42 -20.48
N MET A 33 -17.81 -6.05 -19.67
CA MET A 33 -17.23 -7.36 -19.94
C MET A 33 -17.92 -8.49 -19.18
N ALA A 34 -17.93 -9.68 -19.79
CA ALA A 34 -18.35 -10.91 -19.10
C ALA A 34 -17.30 -11.36 -18.06
N PRO A 35 -17.74 -12.13 -17.03
CA PRO A 35 -19.13 -12.44 -16.69
C PRO A 35 -19.83 -11.30 -15.94
N PHE A 36 -21.07 -11.56 -15.51
CA PHE A 36 -21.67 -10.79 -14.44
C PHE A 36 -21.05 -11.20 -13.09
N PHE A 37 -20.64 -10.24 -12.30
CA PHE A 37 -20.29 -10.39 -10.89
C PHE A 37 -21.50 -10.04 -10.02
N ARG A 38 -21.52 -10.55 -8.79
CA ARG A 38 -22.55 -10.21 -7.80
C ARG A 38 -21.97 -9.43 -6.64
N ASN A 39 -22.72 -8.54 -6.07
CA ASN A 39 -22.41 -7.96 -4.77
C ASN A 39 -22.62 -9.05 -3.71
N ALA A 40 -21.62 -9.31 -2.87
CA ALA A 40 -21.76 -10.26 -1.78
C ALA A 40 -22.93 -9.86 -0.86
N SER A 41 -23.74 -10.82 -0.45
CA SER A 41 -24.73 -10.64 0.61
C SER A 41 -24.06 -10.59 1.99
N GLU A 42 -24.73 -10.03 2.99
CA GLU A 42 -24.24 -10.04 4.37
C GLU A 42 -24.03 -11.48 4.88
N GLY A 43 -24.90 -12.43 4.50
CA GLY A 43 -24.74 -13.84 4.85
C GLY A 43 -23.53 -14.50 4.20
N GLU A 44 -23.10 -14.05 3.01
CA GLU A 44 -21.85 -14.50 2.38
C GLU A 44 -20.63 -13.94 3.10
N VAL A 45 -20.66 -12.67 3.51
CA VAL A 45 -19.61 -12.07 4.33
C VAL A 45 -19.51 -12.78 5.68
N ASP A 46 -20.64 -13.02 6.36
CA ASP A 46 -20.69 -13.74 7.63
C ASP A 46 -20.05 -15.14 7.51
N ARG A 47 -20.45 -15.94 6.51
CA ARG A 47 -19.87 -17.28 6.27
C ARG A 47 -18.35 -17.20 6.02
N ALA A 48 -17.88 -16.24 5.22
CA ALA A 48 -16.47 -16.07 4.93
C ALA A 48 -15.66 -15.77 6.21
N VAL A 49 -16.19 -14.90 7.07
CA VAL A 49 -15.52 -14.54 8.34
C VAL A 49 -15.63 -15.66 9.38
N CYS A 50 -16.77 -16.38 9.44
CA CYS A 50 -16.90 -17.55 10.32
C CYS A 50 -15.87 -18.64 9.96
N LEU A 51 -15.69 -18.95 8.67
CA LEU A 51 -14.65 -19.87 8.22
C LEU A 51 -13.24 -19.39 8.62
N ALA A 52 -12.97 -18.09 8.47
CA ALA A 52 -11.68 -17.52 8.87
C ALA A 52 -11.46 -17.63 10.39
N ARG A 53 -12.49 -17.40 11.21
CA ARG A 53 -12.43 -17.64 12.66
C ARG A 53 -12.10 -19.09 12.97
N ASP A 54 -12.79 -20.03 12.34
CA ASP A 54 -12.63 -21.46 12.61
C ASP A 54 -11.26 -21.99 12.16
N ALA A 55 -10.62 -21.37 11.15
CA ALA A 55 -9.26 -21.69 10.72
C ALA A 55 -8.15 -21.01 11.56
N SER A 56 -8.51 -20.09 12.45
CA SER A 56 -7.52 -19.20 13.13
C SER A 56 -6.55 -19.98 14.01
N ASP A 57 -7.02 -20.89 14.83
CA ASP A 57 -6.15 -21.64 15.76
C ASP A 57 -5.15 -22.50 15.00
N PHE A 58 -5.60 -23.19 13.94
CA PHE A 58 -4.73 -23.98 13.08
C PHE A 58 -3.65 -23.08 12.44
N TRP A 59 -4.07 -21.98 11.79
CA TRP A 59 -3.13 -21.14 11.03
C TRP A 59 -2.18 -20.38 11.94
N ALA A 60 -2.63 -19.94 13.12
CA ALA A 60 -1.79 -19.29 14.12
C ALA A 60 -0.66 -20.20 14.63
N THR A 61 -0.94 -21.51 14.78
CA THR A 61 0.00 -22.51 15.32
C THR A 61 0.69 -23.34 14.24
N ALA A 62 0.29 -23.19 12.96
CA ALA A 62 0.95 -23.86 11.85
C ALA A 62 2.45 -23.59 11.83
N SER A 63 3.23 -24.64 11.58
CA SER A 63 4.69 -24.52 11.55
C SER A 63 5.14 -23.56 10.45
N PRO A 64 6.32 -22.95 10.60
CA PRO A 64 6.92 -22.12 9.57
C PRO A 64 7.05 -22.82 8.21
N ASP A 65 7.36 -24.12 8.23
CA ASP A 65 7.44 -24.95 7.03
C ASP A 65 6.10 -25.03 6.27
N VAL A 66 4.99 -25.18 6.99
CA VAL A 66 3.65 -25.18 6.38
C VAL A 66 3.34 -23.83 5.74
N LYS A 67 3.60 -22.73 6.45
CA LYS A 67 3.33 -21.37 5.96
C LYS A 67 4.21 -21.01 4.77
N SER A 68 5.51 -21.28 4.85
CA SER A 68 6.45 -20.97 3.77
C SER A 68 6.18 -21.81 2.51
N LYS A 69 5.88 -23.09 2.65
CA LYS A 69 5.47 -23.96 1.53
C LYS A 69 4.19 -23.46 0.87
N PHE A 70 3.20 -23.03 1.66
CA PHE A 70 1.98 -22.43 1.12
C PHE A 70 2.31 -21.19 0.26
N LEU A 71 3.13 -20.27 0.77
CA LEU A 71 3.48 -19.04 0.04
C LEU A 71 4.28 -19.33 -1.24
N ARG A 72 5.24 -20.26 -1.19
CA ARG A 72 6.06 -20.64 -2.37
C ARG A 72 5.22 -21.32 -3.44
N GLU A 73 4.33 -22.22 -3.05
CA GLU A 73 3.46 -22.91 -3.99
C GLU A 73 2.42 -21.98 -4.60
N LEU A 74 1.92 -21.04 -3.81
CA LEU A 74 1.06 -19.98 -4.34
C LEU A 74 1.80 -19.15 -5.40
N ALA A 75 3.06 -18.79 -5.18
CA ALA A 75 3.87 -18.10 -6.19
C ALA A 75 3.99 -18.91 -7.48
N GLN A 76 4.23 -20.22 -7.37
CA GLN A 76 4.30 -21.12 -8.54
C GLN A 76 2.95 -21.21 -9.26
N ARG A 77 1.84 -21.36 -8.51
CA ARG A 77 0.49 -21.47 -9.06
C ARG A 77 0.05 -20.21 -9.79
N VAL A 78 0.33 -19.04 -9.20
CA VAL A 78 0.07 -17.73 -9.82
C VAL A 78 0.91 -17.57 -11.09
N ASN A 79 2.21 -17.90 -11.03
CA ASN A 79 3.08 -17.82 -12.20
C ASN A 79 2.62 -18.75 -13.35
N ALA A 80 2.14 -19.94 -13.04
CA ALA A 80 1.55 -20.86 -14.04
C ALA A 80 0.27 -20.31 -14.70
N SER A 81 -0.36 -19.29 -14.10
CA SER A 81 -1.56 -18.63 -14.61
C SER A 81 -1.25 -17.26 -15.24
N ARG A 82 0.02 -16.91 -15.39
CA ARG A 82 0.53 -15.57 -15.77
C ARG A 82 -0.20 -14.98 -16.98
N GLU A 83 -0.26 -15.66 -18.08
CA GLU A 83 -0.86 -15.16 -19.32
C GLU A 83 -2.33 -14.74 -19.12
N LYS A 84 -3.13 -15.61 -18.47
CA LYS A 84 -4.54 -15.30 -18.18
C LYS A 84 -4.70 -14.11 -17.25
N LEU A 85 -3.83 -14.01 -16.24
CA LEU A 85 -3.82 -12.90 -15.28
C LEU A 85 -3.46 -11.58 -15.95
N LEU A 86 -2.39 -11.55 -16.77
CA LEU A 86 -1.96 -10.36 -17.49
C LEU A 86 -3.01 -9.88 -18.47
N ASN A 87 -3.57 -10.79 -19.27
CA ASN A 87 -4.62 -10.46 -20.23
C ASN A 87 -5.87 -9.88 -19.55
N ARG A 88 -6.34 -10.51 -18.45
CA ARG A 88 -7.53 -10.02 -17.75
C ARG A 88 -7.28 -8.69 -17.07
N ALA A 89 -6.15 -8.55 -16.39
CA ALA A 89 -5.78 -7.30 -15.72
C ALA A 89 -5.62 -6.14 -16.72
N SER A 90 -5.02 -6.38 -17.90
CA SER A 90 -4.90 -5.37 -18.95
C SER A 90 -6.26 -4.88 -19.43
N LEU A 91 -7.21 -5.79 -19.68
CA LEU A 91 -8.58 -5.42 -20.09
C LEU A 91 -9.30 -4.60 -19.01
N GLU A 92 -9.13 -4.94 -17.73
CA GLU A 92 -9.82 -4.28 -16.61
C GLU A 92 -9.19 -2.94 -16.22
N THR A 93 -7.87 -2.77 -16.39
CA THR A 93 -7.14 -1.60 -15.90
C THR A 93 -6.61 -0.65 -16.97
N GLY A 94 -6.55 -1.12 -18.24
CA GLY A 94 -5.91 -0.37 -19.33
C GLY A 94 -4.39 -0.30 -19.24
N TYR A 95 -3.77 -0.97 -18.25
CA TYR A 95 -2.33 -0.95 -18.11
C TYR A 95 -1.66 -1.82 -19.18
N PRO A 96 -0.52 -1.35 -19.73
CA PRO A 96 0.24 -2.10 -20.71
C PRO A 96 0.87 -3.34 -20.08
N GLU A 97 1.01 -4.41 -20.86
CA GLU A 97 1.55 -5.69 -20.43
C GLU A 97 2.92 -5.59 -19.71
N PRO A 98 3.89 -4.78 -20.19
CA PRO A 98 5.18 -4.66 -19.48
C PRO A 98 5.04 -4.17 -18.03
N ARG A 99 4.14 -3.22 -17.77
CA ARG A 99 3.86 -2.74 -16.41
C ARG A 99 3.22 -3.82 -15.54
N LEU A 100 2.24 -4.53 -16.09
CA LEU A 100 1.56 -5.62 -15.37
C LEU A 100 2.50 -6.79 -15.10
N THR A 101 3.40 -7.09 -16.05
CA THR A 101 4.45 -8.10 -15.88
C THR A 101 5.38 -7.75 -14.73
N MET A 102 5.88 -6.52 -14.68
CA MET A 102 6.71 -6.06 -13.56
C MET A 102 5.97 -6.14 -12.22
N GLU A 103 4.69 -5.78 -12.18
CA GLU A 103 3.88 -5.85 -10.96
C GLU A 103 3.65 -7.30 -10.50
N LEU A 104 3.35 -8.20 -11.44
CA LEU A 104 3.18 -9.61 -11.13
C LEU A 104 4.48 -10.23 -10.62
N ASP A 105 5.61 -9.96 -11.29
CA ASP A 105 6.94 -10.43 -10.85
C ASP A 105 7.28 -9.92 -9.45
N ARG A 106 6.97 -8.66 -9.17
CA ARG A 106 7.10 -8.07 -7.84
C ARG A 106 6.26 -8.80 -6.80
N SER A 107 5.02 -9.17 -7.15
CA SER A 107 4.12 -9.90 -6.24
C SER A 107 4.62 -11.32 -5.97
N LEU A 108 5.14 -12.00 -6.99
CA LEU A 108 5.77 -13.33 -6.84
C LEU A 108 7.04 -13.26 -5.98
N PHE A 109 7.89 -12.25 -6.20
CA PHE A 109 9.06 -12.00 -5.37
C PHE A 109 8.68 -11.79 -3.90
N GLN A 110 7.62 -11.01 -3.65
CA GLN A 110 7.14 -10.76 -2.30
C GLN A 110 6.67 -12.03 -1.57
N LEU A 111 5.96 -12.92 -2.24
CA LEU A 111 5.58 -14.22 -1.67
C LEU A 111 6.82 -15.00 -1.22
N GLY A 112 7.90 -14.98 -2.02
CA GLY A 112 9.19 -15.58 -1.66
C GLY A 112 9.87 -14.90 -0.47
N VAL A 113 9.84 -13.57 -0.40
CA VAL A 113 10.41 -12.80 0.72
C VAL A 113 9.71 -13.17 2.04
N PHE A 114 8.39 -13.22 2.06
CA PHE A 114 7.64 -13.60 3.28
C PHE A 114 7.77 -15.09 3.62
N ALA A 115 7.92 -15.96 2.63
CA ALA A 115 8.25 -17.36 2.88
C ALA A 115 9.60 -17.49 3.62
N ASN A 116 10.63 -16.78 3.15
CA ASN A 116 11.94 -16.75 3.80
C ASN A 116 11.88 -16.15 5.21
N LEU A 117 11.12 -15.07 5.38
CA LEU A 117 10.94 -14.40 6.68
C LEU A 117 10.32 -15.33 7.73
N VAL A 118 9.31 -16.11 7.32
CA VAL A 118 8.65 -17.07 8.20
C VAL A 118 9.58 -18.24 8.55
N GLU A 119 10.37 -18.72 7.59
CA GLU A 119 11.36 -19.78 7.82
C GLU A 119 12.47 -19.33 8.77
N GLU A 120 13.01 -18.13 8.58
CA GLU A 120 14.01 -17.54 9.46
C GLU A 120 13.46 -17.35 10.87
N GLY A 121 12.28 -16.77 11.02
CA GLY A 121 11.46 -16.78 12.23
C GLY A 121 11.75 -15.70 13.27
N SER A 122 12.83 -14.93 13.17
CA SER A 122 13.16 -13.87 14.16
C SER A 122 12.18 -12.68 14.15
N TRP A 123 11.32 -12.58 13.13
CA TRP A 123 10.29 -11.55 13.04
C TRP A 123 9.33 -11.53 14.24
N VAL A 124 9.23 -12.64 14.98
CA VAL A 124 8.36 -12.75 16.17
C VAL A 124 8.85 -11.90 17.35
N ASP A 125 9.99 -11.25 17.22
CA ASP A 125 10.57 -10.35 18.24
C ASP A 125 10.59 -11.00 19.64
N ALA A 126 11.25 -12.17 19.74
CA ALA A 126 11.33 -12.92 20.98
C ALA A 126 12.27 -12.24 21.98
N ILE A 127 11.76 -11.91 23.18
CA ILE A 127 12.50 -11.27 24.27
C ILE A 127 12.36 -12.15 25.52
N ILE A 128 13.47 -12.44 26.18
CA ILE A 128 13.54 -13.25 27.39
C ILE A 128 14.33 -12.49 28.46
N ASP A 129 13.67 -12.16 29.55
CA ASP A 129 14.30 -11.67 30.77
C ASP A 129 14.30 -12.81 31.80
N GLN A 130 15.49 -13.35 32.09
CA GLN A 130 15.62 -14.47 33.01
C GLN A 130 15.33 -14.04 34.46
N ARG A 131 14.90 -14.99 35.29
CA ARG A 131 14.65 -14.75 36.72
C ARG A 131 15.94 -14.25 37.43
N LYS A 132 15.81 -13.20 38.20
CA LYS A 132 16.86 -12.63 39.04
C LYS A 132 16.36 -12.46 40.47
N ALA A 133 16.81 -13.32 41.37
CA ALA A 133 16.45 -13.29 42.79
C ALA A 133 17.20 -12.22 43.59
N ASN A 134 18.46 -11.95 43.23
CA ASN A 134 19.42 -11.15 44.00
C ASN A 134 19.91 -9.94 43.19
N GLN A 135 19.01 -9.04 42.82
CA GLN A 135 19.38 -7.78 42.14
C GLN A 135 19.09 -6.57 43.03
N ALA A 136 19.71 -5.44 42.74
CA ALA A 136 19.31 -4.16 43.32
C ALA A 136 17.90 -3.79 42.83
N GLY A 137 16.90 -3.89 43.72
CA GLY A 137 15.49 -3.66 43.39
C GLY A 137 14.59 -4.87 43.67
N PRO A 138 13.34 -4.84 43.26
CA PRO A 138 12.41 -5.97 43.44
C PRO A 138 12.89 -7.21 42.67
N PRO A 139 12.61 -8.44 43.14
CA PRO A 139 12.92 -9.67 42.43
C PRO A 139 12.29 -9.67 41.04
N GLN A 140 13.05 -10.01 40.00
CA GLN A 140 12.59 -10.15 38.65
C GLN A 140 12.09 -11.57 38.39
N PRO A 141 10.80 -11.79 38.01
CA PRO A 141 10.33 -13.08 37.56
C PRO A 141 10.92 -13.44 36.17
N ASP A 142 10.81 -14.70 35.76
CA ASP A 142 11.04 -15.09 34.35
C ASP A 142 9.95 -14.48 33.47
N LEU A 143 10.35 -13.65 32.50
CA LEU A 143 9.46 -12.98 31.55
C LEU A 143 9.89 -13.34 30.13
N ARG A 144 8.94 -13.85 29.33
CA ARG A 144 9.19 -14.20 27.92
C ARG A 144 8.10 -13.60 27.05
N ARG A 145 8.47 -12.84 26.04
CA ARG A 145 7.55 -12.10 25.17
C ARG A 145 7.83 -12.43 23.72
N MET A 146 6.76 -12.55 22.91
CA MET A 146 6.86 -12.60 21.45
C MET A 146 5.62 -12.03 20.80
N LEU A 147 5.70 -11.76 19.50
CA LEU A 147 4.56 -11.40 18.67
C LEU A 147 3.72 -12.64 18.35
N ARG A 148 2.40 -12.50 18.43
CA ARG A 148 1.40 -13.53 18.12
C ARG A 148 0.38 -12.98 17.13
N PRO A 149 -0.16 -13.78 16.18
CA PRO A 149 -1.16 -13.33 15.23
C PRO A 149 -2.40 -12.79 15.94
N VAL A 150 -3.02 -11.77 15.33
CA VAL A 150 -4.22 -11.12 15.91
C VAL A 150 -5.49 -11.91 15.69
N GLY A 151 -5.56 -12.79 14.68
CA GLY A 151 -6.75 -13.54 14.27
C GLY A 151 -7.22 -13.15 12.86
N PRO A 152 -8.50 -13.35 12.48
CA PRO A 152 -9.01 -13.06 11.15
C PRO A 152 -8.82 -11.59 10.74
N VAL A 153 -8.31 -11.37 9.53
CA VAL A 153 -8.04 -10.04 8.96
C VAL A 153 -8.93 -9.80 7.75
N GLY A 154 -9.60 -8.64 7.74
CA GLY A 154 -10.27 -8.12 6.54
C GLY A 154 -9.29 -7.30 5.72
N VAL A 155 -9.18 -7.53 4.40
CA VAL A 155 -8.28 -6.78 3.52
C VAL A 155 -9.03 -6.16 2.36
N PHE A 156 -8.77 -4.88 2.11
CA PHE A 156 -9.33 -4.12 0.99
C PHE A 156 -8.22 -3.82 -0.03
N GLY A 157 -8.37 -4.35 -1.23
CA GLY A 157 -7.46 -4.08 -2.33
C GLY A 157 -7.67 -2.71 -2.97
N ALA A 158 -6.65 -2.19 -3.66
CA ALA A 158 -6.67 -0.94 -4.39
C ALA A 158 -6.87 -1.14 -5.90
N SER A 159 -7.37 -0.12 -6.60
CA SER A 159 -7.66 -0.19 -8.04
C SER A 159 -6.42 -0.21 -8.91
N ASN A 160 -5.35 0.48 -8.49
CA ASN A 160 -4.16 0.77 -9.29
C ASN A 160 -3.08 -0.33 -9.27
N PHE A 161 -3.26 -1.36 -8.43
CA PHE A 161 -2.35 -2.51 -8.33
C PHE A 161 -3.14 -3.82 -8.28
N PRO A 162 -3.57 -4.35 -9.44
CA PRO A 162 -4.43 -5.53 -9.51
C PRO A 162 -3.77 -6.82 -8.97
N PHE A 163 -2.45 -6.85 -8.80
CA PHE A 163 -1.71 -7.96 -8.20
C PHE A 163 -1.11 -7.60 -6.83
N ALA A 164 -0.31 -6.53 -6.78
CA ALA A 164 0.52 -6.19 -5.62
C ALA A 164 -0.26 -5.61 -4.43
N ILE A 165 -1.47 -5.07 -4.66
CA ILE A 165 -2.37 -4.57 -3.61
C ILE A 165 -3.78 -5.13 -3.86
N SER A 166 -3.88 -6.45 -3.90
CA SER A 166 -5.09 -7.19 -4.18
C SER A 166 -5.06 -8.53 -3.43
N VAL A 167 -5.63 -9.59 -4.00
CA VAL A 167 -5.80 -10.94 -3.42
C VAL A 167 -4.49 -11.59 -2.96
N ILE A 168 -3.35 -11.27 -3.60
CA ILE A 168 -2.02 -11.72 -3.20
C ILE A 168 -1.10 -10.54 -2.85
N GLY A 169 -1.71 -9.41 -2.50
CA GLY A 169 -1.00 -8.16 -2.20
C GLY A 169 -0.34 -8.14 -0.82
N ASN A 170 0.35 -7.04 -0.55
CA ASN A 170 1.16 -6.87 0.67
C ASN A 170 0.41 -7.20 1.96
N ASP A 171 -0.81 -6.68 2.14
CA ASP A 171 -1.58 -6.88 3.37
C ASP A 171 -2.00 -8.34 3.55
N VAL A 172 -2.39 -9.00 2.45
CA VAL A 172 -2.81 -10.40 2.46
C VAL A 172 -1.63 -11.31 2.78
N VAL A 173 -0.49 -11.12 2.09
CA VAL A 173 0.69 -11.97 2.27
C VAL A 173 1.31 -11.79 3.66
N SER A 174 1.39 -10.56 4.16
CA SER A 174 1.90 -10.28 5.50
C SER A 174 0.97 -10.80 6.60
N ALA A 175 -0.35 -10.75 6.42
CA ALA A 175 -1.31 -11.37 7.34
C ALA A 175 -1.19 -12.91 7.37
N TRP A 176 -1.09 -13.56 6.19
CA TRP A 176 -0.85 -15.00 6.14
C TRP A 176 0.47 -15.41 6.79
N ALA A 177 1.54 -14.67 6.53
CA ALA A 177 2.85 -14.90 7.13
C ALA A 177 2.81 -14.77 8.65
N ALA A 178 2.08 -13.79 9.18
CA ALA A 178 1.87 -13.63 10.62
C ALA A 178 1.08 -14.79 11.25
N GLY A 179 0.27 -15.52 10.46
CA GLY A 179 -0.59 -16.60 10.93
C GLY A 179 -2.05 -16.20 11.06
N CYS A 180 -2.49 -15.19 10.31
CA CYS A 180 -3.87 -14.71 10.27
C CYS A 180 -4.60 -15.23 9.03
N PRO A 181 -5.77 -15.87 9.15
CA PRO A 181 -6.68 -16.08 8.03
C PRO A 181 -7.19 -14.75 7.47
N VAL A 182 -7.47 -14.70 6.15
CA VAL A 182 -7.79 -13.45 5.46
C VAL A 182 -9.11 -13.55 4.70
N VAL A 183 -9.95 -12.53 4.86
CA VAL A 183 -11.11 -12.28 3.99
C VAL A 183 -10.82 -11.03 3.17
N VAL A 184 -10.66 -11.21 1.86
CA VAL A 184 -10.37 -10.11 0.94
C VAL A 184 -11.66 -9.56 0.38
N LYS A 185 -11.87 -8.25 0.48
CA LYS A 185 -12.85 -7.51 -0.31
C LYS A 185 -12.19 -7.07 -1.61
N GLY A 186 -12.48 -7.79 -2.71
CA GLY A 186 -11.93 -7.50 -4.04
C GLY A 186 -12.32 -6.11 -4.53
N HIS A 187 -11.41 -5.45 -5.25
CA HIS A 187 -11.68 -4.14 -5.81
C HIS A 187 -12.59 -4.26 -7.06
N PRO A 188 -13.68 -3.48 -7.16
CA PRO A 188 -14.63 -3.60 -8.27
C PRO A 188 -14.06 -3.14 -9.63
N GLY A 189 -12.92 -2.48 -9.66
CA GLY A 189 -12.22 -2.08 -10.88
C GLY A 189 -11.54 -3.24 -11.62
N HIS A 190 -11.28 -4.37 -10.94
CA HIS A 190 -10.64 -5.56 -11.55
C HIS A 190 -11.15 -6.87 -10.93
N PRO A 191 -12.47 -7.11 -10.93
CA PRO A 191 -13.07 -8.24 -10.24
C PRO A 191 -12.70 -9.59 -10.87
N GLY A 192 -12.49 -9.66 -12.17
CA GLY A 192 -12.07 -10.87 -12.86
C GLY A 192 -10.63 -11.25 -12.51
N THR A 193 -9.74 -10.29 -12.40
CA THR A 193 -8.37 -10.51 -11.92
C THR A 193 -8.39 -11.02 -10.48
N CYS A 194 -9.23 -10.44 -9.61
CA CYS A 194 -9.41 -10.92 -8.23
C CYS A 194 -9.90 -12.37 -8.20
N GLU A 195 -10.88 -12.74 -9.03
CA GLU A 195 -11.39 -14.13 -9.08
C GLU A 195 -10.32 -15.11 -9.55
N LEU A 196 -9.55 -14.78 -10.60
CA LEU A 196 -8.46 -15.64 -11.08
C LEU A 196 -7.40 -15.87 -10.01
N LEU A 197 -6.99 -14.82 -9.30
CA LEU A 197 -6.04 -14.94 -8.18
C LEU A 197 -6.64 -15.76 -7.03
N GLY A 198 -7.90 -15.51 -6.67
CA GLY A 198 -8.60 -16.25 -5.62
C GLY A 198 -8.67 -17.75 -5.90
N ARG A 199 -8.89 -18.14 -7.15
CA ARG A 199 -8.85 -19.55 -7.58
C ARG A 199 -7.46 -20.17 -7.43
N CYS A 200 -6.38 -19.40 -7.73
CA CYS A 200 -5.03 -19.87 -7.46
C CYS A 200 -4.82 -20.18 -5.97
N VAL A 201 -5.35 -19.32 -5.08
CA VAL A 201 -5.28 -19.54 -3.63
C VAL A 201 -6.08 -20.78 -3.21
N GLN A 202 -7.33 -20.92 -3.70
CA GLN A 202 -8.15 -22.11 -3.43
C GLN A 202 -7.45 -23.41 -3.84
N ASP A 203 -6.86 -23.42 -5.04
CA ASP A 203 -6.16 -24.61 -5.56
C ASP A 203 -5.00 -25.02 -4.64
N VAL A 204 -4.23 -24.05 -4.12
CA VAL A 204 -3.11 -24.35 -3.21
C VAL A 204 -3.64 -24.84 -1.84
N ILE A 205 -4.65 -24.20 -1.27
CA ILE A 205 -5.28 -24.63 -0.01
C ILE A 205 -5.78 -26.08 -0.15
N ARG A 206 -6.45 -26.40 -1.25
CA ARG A 206 -6.95 -27.75 -1.54
C ARG A 206 -5.82 -28.77 -1.71
N SER A 207 -4.80 -28.43 -2.50
CA SER A 207 -3.68 -29.35 -2.79
C SER A 207 -2.86 -29.69 -1.53
N LYS A 208 -2.84 -28.78 -0.56
CA LYS A 208 -2.13 -28.94 0.72
C LYS A 208 -3.01 -29.47 1.85
N ASN A 209 -4.28 -29.75 1.62
CA ASN A 209 -5.25 -30.12 2.65
C ASN A 209 -5.27 -29.15 3.84
N LEU A 210 -5.15 -27.84 3.55
CA LEU A 210 -5.21 -26.78 4.55
C LEU A 210 -6.68 -26.44 4.87
N PRO A 211 -6.99 -25.91 6.06
CA PRO A 211 -8.32 -25.42 6.38
C PRO A 211 -8.79 -24.37 5.35
N GLU A 212 -9.99 -24.58 4.83
CA GLU A 212 -10.54 -23.72 3.77
C GLU A 212 -10.70 -22.25 4.19
N GLY A 213 -10.91 -22.00 5.48
CA GLY A 213 -11.08 -20.66 6.03
C GLY A 213 -9.82 -19.80 6.08
N ILE A 214 -8.64 -20.30 5.67
CA ILE A 214 -7.42 -19.48 5.53
C ILE A 214 -7.64 -18.32 4.56
N PHE A 215 -8.55 -18.50 3.58
CA PHE A 215 -8.85 -17.50 2.57
C PHE A 215 -10.31 -17.49 2.14
N SER A 216 -10.87 -16.29 1.98
CA SER A 216 -12.10 -16.05 1.23
C SER A 216 -12.01 -14.73 0.45
N LEU A 217 -12.72 -14.65 -0.69
CA LEU A 217 -12.83 -13.45 -1.51
C LEU A 217 -14.31 -13.07 -1.61
N VAL A 218 -14.65 -11.89 -1.11
CA VAL A 218 -15.97 -11.26 -1.29
C VAL A 218 -15.85 -10.07 -2.22
N GLN A 219 -16.76 -9.95 -3.18
CA GLN A 219 -16.75 -8.94 -4.22
C GLN A 219 -18.00 -8.06 -4.16
N GLY A 220 -17.91 -6.87 -4.69
CA GLY A 220 -19.07 -5.98 -4.80
C GLY A 220 -18.67 -4.52 -5.01
N THR A 221 -19.57 -3.76 -5.60
CA THR A 221 -19.46 -2.31 -5.83
C THR A 221 -20.03 -1.49 -4.68
N GLN A 222 -20.86 -2.09 -3.83
CA GLN A 222 -21.58 -1.40 -2.79
C GLN A 222 -20.78 -1.31 -1.49
N ASN A 223 -20.97 -0.18 -0.78
CA ASN A 223 -20.32 0.06 0.51
C ASN A 223 -20.71 -0.99 1.55
N ARG A 224 -21.96 -1.48 1.53
CA ARG A 224 -22.47 -2.46 2.50
C ARG A 224 -21.61 -3.73 2.63
N VAL A 225 -20.99 -4.19 1.54
CA VAL A 225 -20.10 -5.37 1.58
C VAL A 225 -18.87 -5.08 2.44
N GLY A 226 -18.26 -3.91 2.25
CA GLY A 226 -17.11 -3.47 3.06
C GLY A 226 -17.51 -3.17 4.49
N GLU A 227 -18.65 -2.56 4.72
CA GLU A 227 -19.19 -2.24 6.05
C GLU A 227 -19.50 -3.50 6.85
N ALA A 228 -20.14 -4.51 6.23
CA ALA A 228 -20.40 -5.80 6.84
C ALA A 228 -19.10 -6.50 7.27
N LEU A 229 -18.06 -6.47 6.40
CA LEU A 229 -16.76 -7.05 6.72
C LEU A 229 -16.10 -6.34 7.92
N VAL A 230 -16.06 -5.00 7.90
CA VAL A 230 -15.43 -4.18 8.96
C VAL A 230 -16.16 -4.34 10.30
N GLN A 231 -17.49 -4.43 10.29
CA GLN A 231 -18.30 -4.50 11.50
C GLN A 231 -18.43 -5.93 12.06
N HIS A 232 -18.02 -6.96 11.32
CA HIS A 232 -18.18 -8.33 11.76
C HIS A 232 -17.37 -8.64 13.05
N PRO A 233 -17.99 -9.19 14.11
CA PRO A 233 -17.36 -9.31 15.43
C PRO A 233 -16.10 -10.18 15.46
N SER A 234 -15.98 -11.16 14.56
CA SER A 234 -14.81 -12.04 14.50
C SER A 234 -13.62 -11.46 13.71
N ILE A 235 -13.76 -10.38 12.99
CA ILE A 235 -12.62 -9.66 12.38
C ILE A 235 -11.80 -8.98 13.48
N ARG A 236 -10.48 -9.12 13.43
CA ARG A 236 -9.55 -8.66 14.46
C ARG A 236 -8.63 -7.52 14.01
N ALA A 237 -8.48 -7.32 12.71
CA ALA A 237 -7.79 -6.17 12.12
C ALA A 237 -8.27 -5.94 10.68
N ILE A 238 -8.06 -4.74 10.18
CA ILE A 238 -8.31 -4.37 8.79
C ILE A 238 -7.01 -3.87 8.17
N GLY A 239 -6.68 -4.39 6.96
CA GLY A 239 -5.72 -3.80 6.03
C GLY A 239 -6.47 -3.07 4.92
N PHE A 240 -6.13 -1.81 4.68
CA PHE A 240 -6.79 -0.96 3.69
C PHE A 240 -5.77 -0.16 2.88
N THR A 241 -5.90 -0.18 1.57
CA THR A 241 -5.20 0.75 0.68
C THR A 241 -6.21 1.47 -0.20
N GLY A 242 -6.21 2.80 -0.18
CA GLY A 242 -7.15 3.58 -0.99
C GLY A 242 -7.24 5.05 -0.61
N SER A 243 -8.32 5.71 -1.03
CA SER A 243 -8.52 7.15 -0.79
C SER A 243 -8.71 7.47 0.70
N LEU A 244 -8.25 8.66 1.11
CA LEU A 244 -8.46 9.17 2.47
C LEU A 244 -9.95 9.18 2.86
N ARG A 245 -10.85 9.53 1.92
CA ARG A 245 -12.31 9.54 2.16
C ARG A 245 -12.84 8.14 2.47
N GLY A 246 -12.47 7.14 1.65
CA GLY A 246 -12.88 5.75 1.86
C GLY A 246 -12.30 5.17 3.16
N GLY A 247 -11.02 5.42 3.42
CA GLY A 247 -10.35 5.00 4.65
C GLY A 247 -10.99 5.59 5.90
N LYS A 248 -11.29 6.90 5.92
CA LYS A 248 -12.00 7.55 7.04
C LYS A 248 -13.36 6.94 7.33
N SER A 249 -14.13 6.64 6.27
CA SER A 249 -15.48 6.06 6.43
C SER A 249 -15.41 4.68 7.10
N LEU A 250 -14.52 3.81 6.64
CA LEU A 250 -14.35 2.46 7.19
C LEU A 250 -13.67 2.49 8.57
N TRP A 251 -12.67 3.35 8.76
CA TRP A 251 -12.04 3.54 10.09
C TRP A 251 -13.04 3.97 11.16
N ALA A 252 -13.94 4.89 10.82
CA ALA A 252 -14.98 5.30 11.75
C ALA A 252 -15.91 4.15 12.18
N LEU A 253 -16.12 3.15 11.31
CA LEU A 253 -16.89 1.96 11.67
C LEU A 253 -16.11 1.04 12.62
N THR A 254 -14.78 0.92 12.48
CA THR A 254 -13.99 0.12 13.42
C THR A 254 -14.04 0.67 14.85
N GLN A 255 -14.15 2.01 14.98
CA GLN A 255 -14.22 2.70 16.29
C GLN A 255 -15.59 2.58 16.97
N LYS A 256 -16.65 2.32 16.18
CA LYS A 256 -18.03 2.16 16.70
C LYS A 256 -18.34 0.72 17.11
N ARG A 257 -17.45 -0.23 16.86
CA ARG A 257 -17.64 -1.63 17.27
C ARG A 257 -17.66 -1.74 18.79
N PRO A 258 -18.39 -2.72 19.38
CA PRO A 258 -18.27 -3.05 20.80
C PRO A 258 -16.83 -3.36 21.24
N GLU A 259 -16.07 -4.03 20.35
CA GLU A 259 -14.63 -4.25 20.47
C GLU A 259 -13.93 -3.52 19.31
N PRO A 260 -13.37 -2.31 19.52
CA PRO A 260 -12.59 -1.62 18.49
C PRO A 260 -11.39 -2.46 18.03
N ILE A 261 -11.06 -2.36 16.76
CA ILE A 261 -9.97 -3.12 16.14
C ILE A 261 -8.97 -2.20 15.43
N PRO A 262 -7.70 -2.61 15.28
CA PRO A 262 -6.73 -1.92 14.46
C PRO A 262 -7.20 -1.78 13.01
N PHE A 263 -6.93 -0.60 12.44
CA PHE A 263 -7.21 -0.28 11.04
C PHE A 263 -5.92 0.26 10.40
N PHE A 264 -5.20 -0.62 9.72
CA PHE A 264 -3.94 -0.31 9.05
C PHE A 264 -4.23 0.20 7.65
N ALA A 265 -4.05 1.50 7.45
CA ALA A 265 -4.38 2.16 6.20
C ALA A 265 -3.13 2.73 5.51
N GLU A 266 -3.02 2.49 4.20
CA GLU A 266 -2.22 3.31 3.30
C GLU A 266 -3.17 4.20 2.50
N LEU A 267 -2.99 5.51 2.65
CA LEU A 267 -3.87 6.53 2.11
C LEU A 267 -3.14 7.40 1.07
N GLY A 268 -3.83 8.40 0.53
CA GLY A 268 -3.26 9.35 -0.41
C GLY A 268 -2.11 10.18 0.17
N SER A 269 -1.20 10.67 -0.68
CA SER A 269 -0.05 11.48 -0.30
C SER A 269 0.30 12.51 -1.37
N LEU A 270 0.85 13.65 -0.94
CA LEU A 270 1.29 14.73 -1.84
C LEU A 270 2.66 14.46 -2.45
N ASN A 271 3.52 13.71 -1.78
CA ASN A 271 4.87 13.34 -2.19
C ASN A 271 5.70 14.52 -2.73
N PRO A 272 5.97 15.54 -1.91
CA PRO A 272 6.71 16.70 -2.36
C PRO A 272 8.12 16.34 -2.80
N THR A 273 8.59 17.03 -3.85
CA THR A 273 9.97 17.00 -4.32
C THR A 273 10.57 18.38 -4.10
N LEU A 274 11.67 18.47 -3.37
CA LEU A 274 12.43 19.69 -3.17
C LEU A 274 13.63 19.67 -4.11
N ALA A 275 13.69 20.62 -5.04
CA ALA A 275 14.80 20.76 -5.96
C ALA A 275 15.64 22.00 -5.58
N PHE A 276 16.83 21.77 -5.02
CA PHE A 276 17.74 22.83 -4.61
C PHE A 276 18.43 23.47 -5.82
N PRO A 277 18.90 24.73 -5.72
CA PRO A 277 19.33 25.53 -6.87
C PRO A 277 20.44 24.90 -7.73
N ALA A 278 21.35 24.13 -7.13
CA ALA A 278 22.47 23.58 -7.87
C ALA A 278 22.06 22.49 -8.88
N ILE A 279 20.92 21.81 -8.69
CA ILE A 279 20.39 20.82 -9.63
C ILE A 279 20.13 21.44 -11.00
N PHE A 280 19.59 22.64 -11.03
CA PHE A 280 19.25 23.36 -12.28
C PHE A 280 20.46 23.91 -13.03
N ARG A 281 21.63 23.95 -12.38
CA ARG A 281 22.90 24.37 -13.00
C ARG A 281 23.71 23.21 -13.56
N ARG A 282 23.50 21.98 -13.07
CA ARG A 282 24.38 20.84 -13.37
C ARG A 282 23.71 19.69 -14.11
N ASN A 283 22.46 19.38 -13.84
CA ASN A 283 21.82 18.14 -14.33
C ASN A 283 20.31 18.26 -14.54
N THR A 284 19.87 19.31 -15.26
CA THR A 284 18.45 19.51 -15.57
C THR A 284 17.86 18.40 -16.41
N SER A 285 18.64 17.85 -17.35
CA SER A 285 18.15 16.81 -18.28
C SER A 285 17.75 15.52 -17.57
N ASP A 286 18.62 14.99 -16.70
CA ASP A 286 18.30 13.75 -15.95
C ASP A 286 17.19 14.01 -14.93
N PHE A 287 17.18 15.16 -14.26
CA PHE A 287 16.11 15.52 -13.35
C PHE A 287 14.76 15.57 -14.08
N THR A 288 14.69 16.23 -15.24
CA THR A 288 13.46 16.31 -16.07
C THR A 288 13.01 14.95 -16.55
N LYS A 289 13.92 14.14 -17.09
CA LYS A 289 13.63 12.79 -17.57
C LYS A 289 13.06 11.91 -16.46
N ASN A 290 13.70 11.88 -15.30
CA ASN A 290 13.29 11.04 -14.18
C ASN A 290 12.00 11.56 -13.51
N LEU A 291 11.80 12.89 -13.44
CA LEU A 291 10.54 13.49 -13.00
C LEU A 291 9.39 13.03 -13.90
N LEU A 292 9.52 13.17 -15.22
CA LEU A 292 8.48 12.76 -16.17
C LEU A 292 8.21 11.26 -16.11
N ALA A 293 9.24 10.41 -16.01
CA ALA A 293 9.07 8.98 -15.82
C ALA A 293 8.27 8.67 -14.55
N SER A 294 8.59 9.35 -13.44
CA SER A 294 7.88 9.21 -12.17
C SER A 294 6.43 9.75 -12.20
N LEU A 295 6.15 10.78 -13.00
CA LEU A 295 4.82 11.36 -13.17
C LEU A 295 3.92 10.54 -14.08
N THR A 296 4.47 9.79 -15.04
CA THR A 296 3.70 9.12 -16.09
C THR A 296 3.55 7.61 -15.91
N ILE A 297 4.37 6.98 -15.07
CA ILE A 297 4.22 5.54 -14.76
C ILE A 297 2.81 5.26 -14.23
N GLY A 298 2.13 4.28 -14.82
CA GLY A 298 0.75 3.96 -14.49
C GLY A 298 -0.21 5.15 -14.69
N ASN A 299 0.11 6.03 -15.63
CA ASN A 299 -0.57 7.30 -15.86
C ASN A 299 -0.70 8.15 -14.58
N GLY A 300 0.36 8.24 -13.80
CA GLY A 300 0.41 9.00 -12.54
C GLY A 300 -0.48 8.48 -11.42
N GLN A 301 -1.12 7.34 -11.60
CA GLN A 301 -2.02 6.71 -10.62
C GLN A 301 -1.23 5.86 -9.62
N MET A 302 -0.25 6.50 -8.98
CA MET A 302 0.65 5.90 -8.00
C MET A 302 0.57 6.64 -6.67
N CYS A 303 0.49 5.91 -5.55
CA CYS A 303 0.48 6.50 -4.20
C CYS A 303 1.72 7.35 -3.89
N THR A 304 2.83 7.07 -4.56
CA THR A 304 4.11 7.80 -4.41
C THR A 304 4.43 8.73 -5.59
N ARG A 305 3.47 9.04 -6.47
CA ARG A 305 3.69 10.01 -7.56
C ARG A 305 4.05 11.39 -6.99
N PRO A 306 5.13 12.06 -7.49
CA PRO A 306 5.45 13.43 -7.08
C PRO A 306 4.31 14.39 -7.42
N GLY A 307 3.60 14.90 -6.41
CA GLY A 307 2.47 15.84 -6.63
C GLY A 307 2.91 17.28 -6.76
N PHE A 308 4.02 17.63 -6.12
CA PHE A 308 4.52 18.99 -6.03
C PHE A 308 6.04 19.02 -6.19
N VAL A 309 6.54 19.97 -6.98
CA VAL A 309 7.98 20.26 -7.09
C VAL A 309 8.22 21.70 -6.61
N PHE A 310 8.95 21.82 -5.50
CA PHE A 310 9.37 23.12 -4.94
C PHE A 310 10.75 23.48 -5.45
N TYR A 311 10.92 24.67 -5.96
CA TYR A 311 12.19 25.16 -6.50
C TYR A 311 12.37 26.68 -6.26
N VAL A 312 13.61 27.15 -6.22
CA VAL A 312 13.91 28.59 -6.13
C VAL A 312 13.91 29.20 -7.53
N LYS A 313 13.16 30.27 -7.73
CA LYS A 313 13.07 30.97 -9.03
C LYS A 313 14.38 31.63 -9.39
N CYS A 314 14.91 31.32 -10.57
CA CYS A 314 16.08 31.93 -11.18
C CYS A 314 16.03 31.71 -12.70
N ARG A 315 16.99 32.24 -13.42
CA ARG A 315 17.07 32.10 -14.87
C ARG A 315 17.13 30.61 -15.30
N GLU A 316 17.90 29.82 -14.60
CA GLU A 316 18.07 28.40 -14.89
C GLU A 316 16.76 27.61 -14.70
N THR A 317 15.95 27.95 -13.70
CA THR A 317 14.64 27.31 -13.49
C THR A 317 13.58 27.76 -14.50
N GLU A 318 13.70 28.99 -15.08
CA GLU A 318 12.86 29.40 -16.20
C GLU A 318 13.18 28.57 -17.45
N GLN A 319 14.46 28.37 -17.76
CA GLN A 319 14.92 27.53 -18.86
C GLN A 319 14.48 26.08 -18.66
N TRP A 320 14.69 25.54 -17.46
CA TRP A 320 14.21 24.19 -17.10
C TRP A 320 12.70 24.02 -17.30
N THR A 321 11.90 25.01 -16.95
CA THR A 321 10.44 24.93 -17.15
C THR A 321 10.11 24.77 -18.64
N GLN A 322 10.79 25.48 -19.55
CA GLN A 322 10.59 25.31 -20.99
C GLN A 322 11.03 23.92 -21.49
N GLU A 323 12.16 23.41 -21.00
CA GLU A 323 12.62 22.05 -21.30
C GLU A 323 11.61 21.00 -20.83
N LEU A 324 11.06 21.17 -19.61
CA LEU A 324 10.04 20.29 -19.05
C LEU A 324 8.76 20.29 -19.91
N LEU A 325 8.28 21.46 -20.35
CA LEU A 325 7.10 21.56 -21.22
C LEU A 325 7.33 20.86 -22.57
N THR A 326 8.51 21.03 -23.16
CA THR A 326 8.88 20.36 -24.41
C THR A 326 8.91 18.85 -24.23
N ALA A 327 9.54 18.36 -23.17
CA ALA A 327 9.60 16.93 -22.88
C ALA A 327 8.22 16.33 -22.50
N ALA A 328 7.38 17.09 -21.81
CA ALA A 328 6.02 16.69 -21.44
C ALA A 328 5.12 16.45 -22.68
N SER A 329 5.35 17.17 -23.78
CA SER A 329 4.59 16.96 -25.03
C SER A 329 4.82 15.58 -25.67
N LEU A 330 5.88 14.90 -25.29
CA LEU A 330 6.22 13.54 -25.73
C LEU A 330 5.79 12.46 -24.74
N ALA A 331 5.18 12.84 -23.62
CA ALA A 331 4.76 11.92 -22.58
C ALA A 331 3.63 10.97 -23.10
N PRO A 332 3.68 9.68 -22.76
CA PRO A 332 2.64 8.74 -23.18
C PRO A 332 1.30 9.10 -22.54
N GLN A 333 0.24 9.00 -23.32
CA GLN A 333 -1.11 9.16 -22.83
C GLN A 333 -1.74 7.78 -22.61
N GLN A 334 -2.34 7.58 -21.44
CA GLN A 334 -3.01 6.34 -21.05
C GLN A 334 -4.35 6.67 -20.39
N PRO A 335 -5.35 5.78 -20.44
CA PRO A 335 -6.63 5.99 -19.76
C PRO A 335 -6.43 6.00 -18.23
N LEU A 336 -7.33 6.68 -17.54
CA LEU A 336 -7.49 6.51 -16.10
C LEU A 336 -8.22 5.19 -15.82
N LEU A 337 -7.97 4.61 -14.64
CA LEU A 337 -8.45 3.27 -14.27
C LEU A 337 -9.96 3.05 -14.40
N ASN A 338 -10.73 4.08 -14.10
CA ASN A 338 -12.19 4.03 -14.17
C ASN A 338 -12.79 5.43 -14.07
N THR A 339 -14.10 5.52 -14.32
CA THR A 339 -14.86 6.79 -14.29
C THR A 339 -14.79 7.50 -12.94
N SER A 340 -14.76 6.76 -11.82
CA SER A 340 -14.65 7.38 -10.48
C SER A 340 -13.31 8.06 -10.28
N VAL A 341 -12.21 7.44 -10.73
CA VAL A 341 -10.88 8.05 -10.69
C VAL A 341 -10.82 9.27 -11.61
N ALA A 342 -11.40 9.18 -12.80
CA ALA A 342 -11.45 10.30 -13.74
C ALA A 342 -12.21 11.51 -13.16
N SER A 343 -13.37 11.27 -12.56
CA SER A 343 -14.16 12.33 -11.92
C SER A 343 -13.41 12.98 -10.75
N GLN A 344 -12.79 12.18 -9.89
CA GLN A 344 -12.01 12.69 -8.75
C GLN A 344 -10.75 13.46 -9.21
N PHE A 345 -10.11 13.01 -10.29
CA PHE A 345 -8.99 13.71 -10.89
C PHE A 345 -9.39 15.09 -11.42
N ALA A 346 -10.50 15.17 -12.17
CA ALA A 346 -11.03 16.42 -12.68
C ALA A 346 -11.43 17.39 -11.56
N GLU A 347 -12.09 16.89 -10.51
CA GLU A 347 -12.44 17.69 -9.32
C GLU A 347 -11.19 18.24 -8.62
N ALA A 348 -10.18 17.39 -8.38
CA ALA A 348 -8.98 17.79 -7.68
C ALA A 348 -8.12 18.78 -8.49
N THR A 349 -8.04 18.62 -9.81
CA THR A 349 -7.31 19.56 -10.68
C THR A 349 -8.02 20.93 -10.76
N GLU A 350 -9.35 20.97 -10.73
CA GLU A 350 -10.09 22.22 -10.62
C GLU A 350 -9.85 22.91 -9.26
N GLN A 351 -9.74 22.14 -8.17
CA GLN A 351 -9.37 22.69 -6.87
C GLN A 351 -8.00 23.37 -6.87
N TYR A 352 -7.04 22.90 -7.65
CA TYR A 352 -5.75 23.58 -7.79
C TYR A 352 -5.88 25.00 -8.36
N ARG A 353 -6.75 25.18 -9.36
CA ARG A 353 -7.02 26.50 -9.94
C ARG A 353 -7.73 27.43 -8.95
N VAL A 354 -8.74 26.89 -8.24
CA VAL A 354 -9.60 27.70 -7.37
C VAL A 354 -8.95 27.96 -6.00
N GLN A 355 -8.32 26.95 -5.39
CA GLN A 355 -7.85 27.03 -4.00
C GLN A 355 -6.38 27.46 -3.88
N LEU A 356 -5.55 27.17 -4.89
CA LEU A 356 -4.14 27.50 -4.88
C LEU A 356 -3.79 28.66 -5.84
N ASP A 357 -4.75 29.13 -6.64
CA ASP A 357 -4.52 30.11 -7.73
C ASP A 357 -3.46 29.60 -8.73
N ALA A 358 -3.41 28.26 -8.92
CA ALA A 358 -2.41 27.62 -9.76
C ALA A 358 -2.78 27.75 -11.24
N ARG A 359 -1.86 28.29 -12.04
CA ARG A 359 -2.03 28.42 -13.49
C ARG A 359 -1.63 27.12 -14.18
N GLN A 360 -2.51 26.55 -14.98
CA GLN A 360 -2.15 25.44 -15.88
C GLN A 360 -1.18 25.93 -16.95
N ILE A 361 -0.04 25.27 -17.07
CA ILE A 361 1.00 25.56 -18.06
C ILE A 361 1.15 24.45 -19.10
N PHE A 362 0.57 23.27 -18.86
CA PHE A 362 0.51 22.17 -19.81
C PHE A 362 -0.69 21.22 -19.49
N PRO A 363 -1.45 20.70 -20.48
CA PRO A 363 -1.44 21.21 -21.87
C PRO A 363 -1.92 22.67 -21.92
N LEU A 364 -1.51 23.40 -22.91
CA LEU A 364 -2.05 24.74 -23.14
C LEU A 364 -3.51 24.60 -23.57
N GLN A 365 -4.44 25.18 -22.82
CA GLN A 365 -5.85 25.20 -23.21
C GLN A 365 -6.01 25.99 -24.51
N THR A 366 -6.36 25.32 -25.59
CA THR A 366 -6.88 25.98 -26.78
C THR A 366 -8.34 26.37 -26.50
N LYS A 367 -8.71 27.62 -26.82
CA LYS A 367 -10.02 28.20 -26.48
C LYS A 367 -11.22 27.52 -27.14
N ASP A 368 -11.02 26.55 -28.01
CA ASP A 368 -12.02 26.06 -28.97
C ASP A 368 -12.32 24.53 -28.89
N GLU A 369 -11.89 23.82 -27.85
CA GLU A 369 -12.32 22.42 -27.74
C GLU A 369 -13.64 22.30 -26.97
N PRO A 370 -14.73 21.82 -27.64
CA PRO A 370 -15.98 21.55 -26.95
C PRO A 370 -15.77 20.43 -25.94
N LYS A 371 -16.12 20.68 -24.67
CA LYS A 371 -16.23 19.62 -23.65
C LYS A 371 -17.35 18.68 -24.08
N SER A 372 -17.03 17.58 -24.74
CA SER A 372 -17.98 16.47 -24.88
C SER A 372 -18.06 15.78 -23.52
N GLU A 373 -19.25 15.46 -23.05
CA GLU A 373 -19.49 14.69 -21.82
C GLU A 373 -18.88 13.28 -21.85
N PHE A 374 -18.36 12.84 -23.00
CA PHE A 374 -17.74 11.55 -23.27
C PHE A 374 -16.51 11.71 -24.15
N ASP A 375 -15.58 12.58 -23.79
CA ASP A 375 -14.29 12.57 -24.48
C ASP A 375 -13.46 11.40 -23.93
N ALA A 376 -13.46 10.30 -24.68
CA ALA A 376 -12.70 9.09 -24.39
C ALA A 376 -11.18 9.27 -24.62
N SER A 377 -10.73 10.50 -24.85
CA SER A 377 -9.30 10.80 -24.96
C SER A 377 -8.62 10.57 -23.61
N PRO A 378 -7.54 9.76 -23.56
CA PRO A 378 -6.81 9.57 -22.32
C PRO A 378 -6.28 10.92 -21.82
N PRO A 379 -6.36 11.21 -20.50
CA PRO A 379 -5.87 12.46 -19.95
C PRO A 379 -4.37 12.60 -20.21
N SER A 380 -3.97 13.71 -20.76
CA SER A 380 -2.57 14.09 -20.88
C SER A 380 -1.99 14.44 -19.50
N LEU A 381 -0.67 14.46 -19.37
CA LEU A 381 -0.01 15.02 -18.20
C LEU A 381 -0.43 16.50 -18.02
N HIS A 382 -0.83 16.87 -16.80
CA HIS A 382 -1.16 18.24 -16.44
C HIS A 382 -0.02 18.84 -15.62
N LEU A 383 0.49 19.99 -16.03
CA LEU A 383 1.44 20.77 -15.24
C LEU A 383 0.81 22.11 -14.85
N TYR A 384 0.87 22.40 -13.58
CA TYR A 384 0.46 23.68 -13.01
C TYR A 384 1.66 24.43 -12.46
N GLN A 385 1.58 25.75 -12.40
CA GLN A 385 2.59 26.60 -11.80
C GLN A 385 1.93 27.60 -10.86
N VAL A 386 2.56 27.80 -9.70
CA VAL A 386 2.14 28.76 -8.68
C VAL A 386 3.36 29.26 -7.93
N THR A 387 3.28 30.42 -7.30
CA THR A 387 4.32 30.89 -6.38
C THR A 387 4.04 30.45 -4.94
N ALA A 388 5.08 30.25 -4.15
CA ALA A 388 4.91 29.93 -2.72
C ALA A 388 4.13 31.04 -1.97
N ALA A 389 4.34 32.30 -2.33
CA ALA A 389 3.59 33.43 -1.78
C ALA A 389 2.07 33.33 -2.06
N GLU A 390 1.66 32.93 -3.27
CA GLU A 390 0.25 32.72 -3.64
C GLU A 390 -0.36 31.59 -2.83
N VAL A 391 0.33 30.45 -2.71
CA VAL A 391 -0.13 29.31 -1.91
C VAL A 391 -0.30 29.70 -0.44
N LEU A 392 0.65 30.41 0.15
CA LEU A 392 0.56 30.89 1.53
C LEU A 392 -0.61 31.86 1.73
N ARG A 393 -0.82 32.78 0.78
CA ARG A 393 -1.95 33.72 0.78
C ARG A 393 -3.30 33.00 0.75
N CYS A 394 -3.39 31.88 0.00
CA CYS A 394 -4.61 31.04 -0.09
C CYS A 394 -4.77 30.08 1.10
N GLY A 395 -3.90 30.14 2.11
CA GLY A 395 -3.97 29.30 3.31
C GLY A 395 -3.45 27.88 3.11
N ALA A 396 -2.62 27.65 2.10
CA ALA A 396 -1.92 26.38 1.84
C ALA A 396 -2.84 25.14 1.89
N LYS A 397 -3.94 25.17 1.14
CA LYS A 397 -4.91 24.07 1.05
C LYS A 397 -4.39 22.99 0.12
N TRP A 398 -3.69 22.03 0.68
CA TRP A 398 -3.08 20.92 -0.04
C TRP A 398 -4.09 19.80 -0.33
N THR A 399 -4.21 19.41 -1.60
CA THR A 399 -5.08 18.33 -2.06
C THR A 399 -4.30 17.41 -2.99
N GLU A 400 -4.49 16.10 -2.87
CA GLU A 400 -3.97 15.13 -3.83
C GLU A 400 -4.91 15.03 -5.04
N ALA A 401 -4.36 15.06 -6.25
CA ALA A 401 -5.06 14.64 -7.46
C ALA A 401 -4.43 13.33 -7.96
N PHE A 402 -5.20 12.26 -7.98
CA PHE A 402 -4.73 10.92 -8.32
C PHE A 402 -4.76 10.72 -9.85
N GLY A 403 -3.62 10.95 -10.50
CA GLY A 403 -3.48 10.93 -11.95
C GLY A 403 -2.22 11.66 -12.44
N PRO A 404 -2.06 11.87 -13.75
CA PRO A 404 -0.86 12.45 -14.34
C PRO A 404 -0.83 13.99 -14.15
N VAL A 405 -0.48 14.45 -12.96
CA VAL A 405 -0.43 15.89 -12.65
C VAL A 405 0.71 16.24 -11.70
N CYS A 406 1.30 17.41 -11.88
CA CYS A 406 2.28 17.98 -10.96
C CYS A 406 2.11 19.50 -10.85
N ILE A 407 2.31 20.04 -9.66
CA ILE A 407 2.35 21.48 -9.39
C ILE A 407 3.80 21.93 -9.17
N LEU A 408 4.24 22.88 -9.96
CA LEU A 408 5.53 23.54 -9.83
C LEU A 408 5.37 24.75 -8.90
N VAL A 409 5.97 24.72 -7.71
CA VAL A 409 5.87 25.78 -6.70
C VAL A 409 7.16 26.58 -6.71
N GLY A 410 7.13 27.76 -7.30
CA GLY A 410 8.28 28.67 -7.37
C GLY A 410 8.42 29.50 -6.10
N CYS A 411 9.54 29.31 -5.40
CA CYS A 411 9.93 30.09 -4.22
C CYS A 411 10.89 31.23 -4.59
N LYS A 412 10.87 32.35 -3.87
CA LYS A 412 11.80 33.43 -4.08
C LYS A 412 13.24 33.08 -3.62
N ASP A 413 13.34 32.30 -2.53
CA ASP A 413 14.57 31.86 -1.90
C ASP A 413 14.35 30.54 -1.11
N LEU A 414 15.41 30.03 -0.48
CA LEU A 414 15.37 28.82 0.31
C LEU A 414 14.61 28.98 1.63
N GLU A 415 14.56 30.16 2.21
CA GLU A 415 13.78 30.43 3.42
C GLU A 415 12.28 30.34 3.13
N GLU A 416 11.84 30.89 2.01
CA GLU A 416 10.44 30.72 1.57
C GLU A 416 10.13 29.27 1.21
N MET A 417 11.08 28.53 0.59
CA MET A 417 10.92 27.10 0.34
C MET A 417 10.76 26.33 1.67
N LYS A 418 11.55 26.64 2.69
CA LYS A 418 11.41 26.04 4.02
C LYS A 418 10.06 26.40 4.65
N ALA A 419 9.67 27.65 4.60
CA ALA A 419 8.41 28.13 5.16
C ALA A 419 7.19 27.43 4.53
N ILE A 420 7.14 27.33 3.20
CA ILE A 420 6.02 26.67 2.52
C ILE A 420 6.00 25.17 2.76
N THR A 421 7.14 24.48 2.78
CA THR A 421 7.19 23.03 3.03
C THR A 421 6.81 22.69 4.48
N ASN A 422 6.98 23.62 5.41
CA ASN A 422 6.50 23.46 6.79
C ASN A 422 4.96 23.48 6.90
N THR A 423 4.23 23.93 5.89
CA THR A 423 2.77 23.87 5.86
C THR A 423 2.23 22.52 5.34
N LEU A 424 3.09 21.69 4.75
CA LEU A 424 2.69 20.38 4.23
C LEU A 424 2.18 19.46 5.35
N PRO A 425 1.10 18.72 5.11
CA PRO A 425 0.66 17.66 6.02
C PRO A 425 1.64 16.48 6.02
N GLY A 426 1.41 15.52 6.89
CA GLY A 426 2.11 14.24 6.88
C GLY A 426 1.95 13.52 5.53
N GLY A 427 2.95 12.74 5.12
CA GLY A 427 2.98 12.09 3.83
C GLY A 427 3.79 10.80 3.80
N LEU A 428 3.64 10.04 2.70
CA LEU A 428 4.41 8.81 2.48
C LEU A 428 5.88 9.12 2.21
N THR A 429 6.13 10.09 1.33
CA THR A 429 7.50 10.37 0.87
C THR A 429 7.78 11.85 0.72
N LEU A 430 9.04 12.21 0.91
CA LEU A 430 9.62 13.47 0.46
C LEU A 430 10.89 13.16 -0.32
N SER A 431 11.03 13.72 -1.53
CA SER A 431 12.26 13.64 -2.32
C SER A 431 13.03 14.95 -2.23
N LEU A 432 14.33 14.86 -2.04
CA LEU A 432 15.24 15.99 -2.06
C LEU A 432 16.30 15.80 -3.15
N HIS A 433 16.38 16.73 -4.06
CA HIS A 433 17.41 16.82 -5.08
C HIS A 433 18.34 17.98 -4.77
N ALA A 434 19.59 17.68 -4.49
CA ALA A 434 20.59 18.66 -4.06
C ALA A 434 22.00 18.24 -4.48
N ASP A 435 22.88 19.23 -4.64
CA ASP A 435 24.31 18.98 -4.84
C ASP A 435 25.00 18.62 -3.51
N PRO A 436 26.12 17.88 -3.53
CA PRO A 436 26.91 17.63 -2.32
C PRO A 436 27.26 18.89 -1.52
N ALA A 437 27.49 20.04 -2.17
CA ALA A 437 27.75 21.31 -1.51
C ALA A 437 26.56 21.85 -0.70
N GLU A 438 25.34 21.39 -0.98
CA GLU A 438 24.09 21.81 -0.32
C GLU A 438 23.70 20.86 0.84
N GLN A 439 24.46 19.79 1.11
CA GLN A 439 24.16 18.79 2.15
C GLN A 439 24.05 19.40 3.55
N THR A 440 24.92 20.37 3.90
CA THR A 440 24.89 21.02 5.21
C THR A 440 23.58 21.77 5.43
N LEU A 441 23.05 22.41 4.39
CA LEU A 441 21.77 23.09 4.43
C LEU A 441 20.62 22.07 4.56
N ALA A 442 20.65 21.01 3.76
CA ALA A 442 19.65 19.94 3.82
C ALA A 442 19.59 19.30 5.21
N ALA A 443 20.74 19.09 5.86
CA ALA A 443 20.83 18.55 7.22
C ALA A 443 20.10 19.42 8.26
N GLN A 444 20.05 20.73 8.09
CA GLN A 444 19.34 21.64 9.00
C GLN A 444 17.80 21.48 8.93
N TRP A 445 17.27 20.94 7.83
CA TRP A 445 15.83 20.74 7.65
C TRP A 445 15.39 19.28 7.91
N LEU A 446 16.33 18.37 8.11
CA LEU A 446 16.06 16.94 8.17
C LEU A 446 15.11 16.56 9.32
N SER A 447 15.21 17.22 10.48
CA SER A 447 14.33 16.96 11.62
C SER A 447 12.86 17.30 11.30
N ASP A 448 12.63 18.39 10.58
CA ASP A 448 11.28 18.82 10.18
C ASP A 448 10.66 17.81 9.19
N TRP A 449 11.47 17.30 8.27
CA TRP A 449 11.01 16.33 7.26
C TRP A 449 10.75 14.94 7.86
N THR A 450 11.65 14.45 8.73
CA THR A 450 11.48 13.13 9.36
C THR A 450 10.28 13.08 10.30
N ALA A 451 9.84 14.22 10.83
CA ALA A 451 8.62 14.30 11.61
C ALA A 451 7.33 14.18 10.75
N LYS A 452 7.43 14.41 9.44
CA LYS A 452 6.26 14.50 8.53
C LYS A 452 6.18 13.39 7.50
N PHE A 453 7.29 12.77 7.13
CA PHE A 453 7.31 11.82 6.02
C PHE A 453 7.90 10.49 6.44
N GLY A 454 7.27 9.40 5.99
CA GLY A 454 7.72 8.06 6.31
C GLY A 454 9.01 7.65 5.59
N ARG A 455 9.28 8.22 4.40
CA ARG A 455 10.48 7.94 3.60
C ARG A 455 11.07 9.22 3.04
N ILE A 456 12.34 9.46 3.30
CA ILE A 456 13.10 10.57 2.74
C ILE A 456 14.02 10.02 1.64
N VAL A 457 13.91 10.57 0.44
CA VAL A 457 14.61 10.11 -0.76
C VAL A 457 15.63 11.17 -1.19
N TRP A 458 16.86 10.77 -1.45
CA TRP A 458 17.95 11.66 -1.84
C TRP A 458 18.33 11.45 -3.30
N ASN A 459 18.25 12.52 -4.10
CA ASN A 459 18.59 12.55 -5.52
C ASN A 459 17.94 11.46 -6.37
N ASP A 460 16.70 11.07 -5.98
CA ASP A 460 15.88 10.11 -6.70
C ASP A 460 14.40 10.47 -6.53
N PHE A 461 13.54 9.85 -7.33
CA PHE A 461 12.09 10.02 -7.25
C PHE A 461 11.44 8.86 -6.48
N PRO A 462 10.29 9.12 -5.82
CA PRO A 462 9.76 8.18 -4.84
C PRO A 462 8.99 7.00 -5.44
N THR A 463 8.68 6.98 -6.73
CA THR A 463 7.97 5.90 -7.40
C THR A 463 8.80 4.63 -7.47
N GLY A 464 8.14 3.47 -7.27
CA GLY A 464 8.84 2.18 -7.24
C GLY A 464 9.44 1.87 -5.86
N VAL A 465 8.57 1.54 -4.89
CA VAL A 465 9.00 1.18 -3.51
C VAL A 465 9.64 -0.21 -3.49
N PRO A 466 10.91 -0.37 -3.10
CA PRO A 466 11.54 -1.69 -3.01
C PRO A 466 10.94 -2.53 -1.87
N ILE A 467 10.98 -3.86 -2.00
CA ILE A 467 10.63 -4.79 -0.92
C ILE A 467 11.91 -5.18 -0.19
N GLY A 468 12.06 -4.75 1.04
CA GLY A 468 13.25 -5.01 1.85
C GLY A 468 12.98 -4.89 3.35
N ASN A 469 13.97 -5.24 4.16
CA ASN A 469 13.85 -5.20 5.63
C ASN A 469 13.80 -3.77 6.19
N ALA A 470 14.44 -2.81 5.52
CA ALA A 470 14.46 -1.41 5.92
C ALA A 470 13.42 -0.55 5.20
N THR A 471 12.55 -1.16 4.41
CA THR A 471 11.52 -0.42 3.69
C THR A 471 10.48 0.12 4.64
N GLN A 472 10.23 1.43 4.55
CA GLN A 472 9.12 2.10 5.20
C GLN A 472 8.18 2.67 4.11
N HIS A 473 6.94 2.19 4.09
CA HIS A 473 5.85 2.69 3.26
C HIS A 473 4.62 2.91 4.12
N GLY A 474 4.51 4.08 4.61
CA GLY A 474 3.57 4.61 5.58
C GLY A 474 4.01 6.02 5.93
N GLY A 475 3.44 6.62 6.95
CA GLY A 475 3.81 7.95 7.40
C GLY A 475 2.77 8.52 8.36
N PRO A 476 3.00 9.72 8.91
CA PRO A 476 2.02 10.38 9.75
C PRO A 476 0.73 10.69 8.98
N TYR A 477 -0.35 10.89 9.73
CA TYR A 477 -1.62 11.35 9.18
C TYR A 477 -1.41 12.61 8.29
N PRO A 478 -2.02 12.69 7.08
CA PRO A 478 -3.09 11.85 6.55
C PRO A 478 -2.64 10.63 5.72
N ALA A 479 -1.34 10.33 5.60
CA ALA A 479 -0.87 9.19 4.80
C ALA A 479 -1.22 7.83 5.41
N SER A 480 -1.34 7.78 6.75
CA SER A 480 -1.78 6.60 7.52
C SER A 480 -2.58 7.07 8.75
N PHE A 481 -3.32 6.15 9.38
CA PHE A 481 -3.98 6.44 10.67
C PHE A 481 -3.10 6.09 11.87
N ASP A 482 -2.20 5.12 11.77
CA ASP A 482 -1.35 4.70 12.89
C ASP A 482 0.04 5.35 12.91
N GLY A 483 0.56 5.73 11.76
CA GLY A 483 1.87 6.38 11.61
C GLY A 483 3.10 5.54 11.98
N GLN A 484 2.93 4.34 12.52
CA GLN A 484 4.02 3.47 13.00
C GLN A 484 4.26 2.28 12.07
N GLY A 485 3.21 1.78 11.41
CA GLY A 485 3.28 0.64 10.53
C GLY A 485 3.87 0.95 9.16
N THR A 486 4.25 -0.10 8.45
CA THR A 486 4.59 -0.05 7.03
C THR A 486 3.67 -0.99 6.25
N SER A 487 3.18 -0.57 5.07
CA SER A 487 2.39 -1.45 4.20
C SER A 487 3.24 -2.32 3.28
N ILE A 488 4.52 -1.98 3.08
CA ILE A 488 5.46 -2.69 2.20
C ILE A 488 6.73 -3.04 2.97
N GLY A 489 7.36 -4.15 2.60
CA GLY A 489 8.57 -4.66 3.25
C GLY A 489 8.25 -5.70 4.33
N THR A 490 9.28 -6.33 4.87
CA THR A 490 9.14 -7.46 5.80
C THR A 490 8.48 -7.08 7.12
N ARG A 491 8.67 -5.84 7.56
CA ARG A 491 8.04 -5.32 8.79
C ARG A 491 6.51 -5.14 8.67
N ALA A 492 5.94 -5.25 7.48
CA ALA A 492 4.49 -5.23 7.28
C ALA A 492 3.76 -6.36 8.05
N ILE A 493 4.46 -7.45 8.34
CA ILE A 493 3.97 -8.59 9.14
C ILE A 493 3.53 -8.17 10.55
N GLU A 494 4.21 -7.19 11.15
CA GLU A 494 3.99 -6.74 12.53
C GLU A 494 2.61 -6.11 12.74
N ARG A 495 2.02 -5.54 11.68
CA ARG A 495 0.66 -4.98 11.74
C ARG A 495 -0.41 -6.02 12.09
N PHE A 496 -0.16 -7.28 11.76
CA PHE A 496 -1.09 -8.38 11.97
C PHE A 496 -0.68 -9.30 13.14
N ALA A 497 0.20 -8.79 14.00
CA ALA A 497 0.64 -9.47 15.21
C ALA A 497 0.58 -8.53 16.43
N ARG A 498 0.48 -9.10 17.61
CA ARG A 498 0.50 -8.36 18.87
C ARG A 498 1.41 -9.05 19.88
N PRO A 499 2.05 -8.30 20.78
CA PRO A 499 2.89 -8.89 21.81
C PRO A 499 2.05 -9.68 22.83
N THR A 500 2.60 -10.83 23.25
CA THR A 500 2.10 -11.63 24.38
C THR A 500 3.27 -11.95 25.30
N CYS A 501 3.13 -11.67 26.58
CA CYS A 501 4.13 -11.98 27.60
C CYS A 501 3.69 -13.17 28.45
N TYR A 502 4.62 -14.10 28.69
CA TYR A 502 4.49 -15.28 29.55
C TYR A 502 5.34 -15.04 30.80
N GLN A 503 4.72 -15.02 31.97
CA GLN A 503 5.43 -14.81 33.24
C GLN A 503 5.46 -16.10 34.05
N ASN A 504 6.65 -16.58 34.44
CA ASN A 504 6.88 -17.83 35.17
C ASN A 504 6.18 -19.04 34.52
N PHE A 505 6.12 -19.08 33.20
CA PHE A 505 5.38 -20.09 32.47
C PHE A 505 6.18 -21.40 32.36
N PRO A 506 5.57 -22.59 32.48
CA PRO A 506 6.30 -23.84 32.34
C PRO A 506 6.95 -23.97 30.96
N GLU A 507 8.22 -24.37 30.93
CA GLU A 507 9.02 -24.51 29.71
C GLU A 507 8.32 -25.33 28.62
N THR A 508 7.67 -26.43 29.00
CA THR A 508 6.99 -27.36 28.08
C THR A 508 5.73 -26.78 27.41
N LEU A 509 5.18 -25.69 27.96
CA LEU A 509 3.99 -25.01 27.44
C LEU A 509 4.35 -23.76 26.64
N LEU A 510 5.64 -23.36 26.62
CA LEU A 510 6.08 -22.22 25.84
C LEU A 510 6.14 -22.54 24.35
N PRO A 511 5.84 -21.53 23.50
CA PRO A 511 6.12 -21.63 22.07
C PRO A 511 7.62 -21.93 21.82
N PRO A 512 7.96 -22.69 20.77
CA PRO A 512 9.36 -23.04 20.46
C PRO A 512 10.32 -21.85 20.42
N GLU A 513 9.83 -20.69 19.98
CA GLU A 513 10.58 -19.42 19.88
C GLU A 513 11.06 -18.90 21.25
N LEU A 514 10.33 -19.24 22.31
CA LEU A 514 10.61 -18.79 23.68
C LEU A 514 11.24 -19.88 24.57
N GLN A 515 11.39 -21.10 24.06
CA GLN A 515 12.01 -22.19 24.83
C GLN A 515 13.51 -21.94 25.05
N SER A 516 14.02 -22.40 26.18
CA SER A 516 15.42 -22.19 26.60
C SER A 516 16.42 -22.73 25.59
N ASP A 517 16.13 -23.91 25.00
CA ASP A 517 16.97 -24.55 24.00
C ASP A 517 17.05 -23.86 22.64
N ASN A 518 16.20 -22.87 22.37
CA ASN A 518 16.07 -22.22 21.06
C ASN A 518 15.99 -23.23 19.89
N PRO A 519 15.02 -24.12 19.85
CA PRO A 519 14.98 -25.21 18.88
C PRO A 519 14.84 -24.74 17.43
N ARG A 520 14.48 -23.47 17.24
CA ARG A 520 14.38 -22.81 15.94
C ARG A 520 15.62 -22.04 15.51
N HIS A 521 16.63 -21.92 16.40
CA HIS A 521 17.86 -21.13 16.16
C HIS A 521 17.59 -19.71 15.68
N ILE A 522 16.51 -19.07 16.17
CA ILE A 522 16.17 -17.68 15.82
C ILE A 522 16.98 -16.69 16.64
N TRP A 523 17.16 -15.49 16.10
CA TRP A 523 17.64 -14.35 16.85
C TRP A 523 16.60 -13.92 17.89
N ARG A 524 17.03 -13.78 19.14
CA ARG A 524 16.19 -13.33 20.25
C ARG A 524 16.99 -12.50 21.23
N GLN A 525 16.33 -11.61 21.94
CA GLN A 525 16.96 -10.78 22.97
C GLN A 525 16.88 -11.52 24.31
N VAL A 526 18.01 -11.81 24.92
CA VAL A 526 18.10 -12.45 26.24
C VAL A 526 18.82 -11.51 27.19
N ASP A 527 18.15 -11.09 28.26
CA ASP A 527 18.68 -10.11 29.24
C ASP A 527 19.30 -8.88 28.56
N GLY A 528 18.65 -8.37 27.53
CA GLY A 528 19.09 -7.20 26.76
C GLY A 528 20.16 -7.48 25.68
N ARG A 529 20.59 -8.73 25.49
CA ARG A 529 21.59 -9.12 24.48
C ARG A 529 20.98 -9.93 23.36
N LEU A 530 21.27 -9.57 22.12
CA LEU A 530 20.83 -10.32 20.95
C LEU A 530 21.68 -11.59 20.79
N THR A 531 21.05 -12.76 20.71
CA THR A 531 21.73 -14.06 20.61
C THR A 531 20.85 -15.11 19.92
N GLN A 532 21.50 -16.16 19.39
CA GLN A 532 20.85 -17.41 18.95
C GLN A 532 21.16 -18.57 19.93
N ASP A 533 21.90 -18.31 20.98
CA ASP A 533 22.35 -19.33 21.92
C ASP A 533 21.18 -19.90 22.76
N LYS A 534 21.40 -21.10 23.29
CA LYS A 534 20.59 -21.67 24.34
C LYS A 534 20.77 -20.88 25.65
N LEU A 535 19.73 -20.81 26.45
CA LEU A 535 19.86 -20.27 27.80
C LEU A 535 20.71 -21.21 28.65
N PRO A 536 21.57 -20.67 29.54
CA PRO A 536 22.22 -21.48 30.54
C PRO A 536 21.16 -22.12 31.46
N HIS A 537 21.39 -23.39 31.80
CA HIS A 537 20.53 -24.15 32.71
C HIS A 537 20.59 -23.64 34.14
#